data_a9f3de32e28d1b16038905e2418cfc54
#
_entry.id   a9f3de32e28d1b16038905e2418cfc54
#
_cell.length_a   1.000
_cell.length_b   1.000
_cell.length_c   1.000
_cell.angle_alpha   90.00
_cell.angle_beta   90.00
_cell.angle_gamma   90.00
#
_symmetry.space_group_name_H-M   'P 1'
#
loop_
_entity.id
_entity.type
_entity.pdbx_description
1 polymer ?
#
loop_
_entity_poly.entity_id
_entity_poly.type
_entity_poly.pdbx_seq_one_letter_code
_entity_poly.pdbx_strand_id
1 'polypeptide(L)'
;MARLLIVEDDVSLRENLVRMLQLKGHECLCCESFTNAAAEALTTAPDCILLDLSLPGAYGHEICRAIRQESNVPIIVLTSSDSEFDEVMSMNVGADDYVVKPYRPAVLLARIDRALARSGSADSERGRIEHGGVSLDSVRAEVSYRDKRVELSRNELLILRILMENAGSIISRSELMDELWQTDAFVDDNTLTVNVNRLRRSLESAGVPDDFITTRRGLGYVVR
;
A
#
# COMPACT_ATOMS: atom_id res chain seq x y z
N MET A 1 -3.20 -5.07 17.70
CA MET A 1 -1.84 -5.24 18.23
C MET A 1 -1.07 -6.00 17.17
N ALA A 2 -0.02 -5.43 16.62
CA ALA A 2 0.78 -6.02 15.55
C ALA A 2 2.23 -6.13 15.99
N ARG A 3 2.98 -7.07 15.41
CA ARG A 3 4.41 -7.30 15.67
C ARG A 3 5.21 -6.64 14.57
N LEU A 4 6.09 -5.72 14.92
CA LEU A 4 6.91 -4.94 13.98
C LEU A 4 8.38 -5.29 14.15
N LEU A 5 9.07 -5.64 13.05
CA LEU A 5 10.52 -5.82 13.06
C LEU A 5 11.19 -4.51 12.65
N ILE A 6 12.13 -4.04 13.45
CA ILE A 6 12.89 -2.81 13.22
C ILE A 6 14.34 -3.19 12.89
N VAL A 7 14.78 -2.83 11.68
CA VAL A 7 16.15 -3.04 11.19
C VAL A 7 16.76 -1.65 11.00
N GLU A 8 17.43 -1.17 12.05
CA GLU A 8 17.98 0.20 12.19
C GLU A 8 19.26 0.14 13.04
N ASP A 9 20.35 0.73 12.57
CA ASP A 9 21.63 0.71 13.28
C ASP A 9 21.79 1.86 14.28
N ASP A 10 21.18 3.02 14.01
CA ASP A 10 21.17 4.13 14.97
C ASP A 10 20.35 3.75 16.21
N VAL A 11 21.06 3.53 17.32
CA VAL A 11 20.46 3.12 18.60
C VAL A 11 19.40 4.12 19.08
N SER A 12 19.69 5.42 18.97
CA SER A 12 18.78 6.49 19.43
C SER A 12 17.50 6.54 18.60
N LEU A 13 17.64 6.39 17.28
CA LEU A 13 16.49 6.35 16.38
C LEU A 13 15.66 5.08 16.61
N ARG A 14 16.32 3.93 16.75
CA ARG A 14 15.68 2.65 17.04
C ARG A 14 14.88 2.69 18.35
N GLU A 15 15.47 3.21 19.44
CA GLU A 15 14.79 3.34 20.73
C GLU A 15 13.57 4.29 20.66
N ASN A 16 13.68 5.38 19.90
CA ASN A 16 12.56 6.30 19.67
C ASN A 16 11.44 5.64 18.88
N LEU A 17 11.76 4.86 17.84
CA LEU A 17 10.80 4.06 17.08
C LEU A 17 10.07 3.06 17.98
N VAL A 18 10.83 2.27 18.75
CA VAL A 18 10.26 1.29 19.70
C VAL A 18 9.29 1.96 20.66
N ARG A 19 9.72 3.06 21.31
CA ARG A 19 8.88 3.79 22.27
C ARG A 19 7.59 4.30 21.61
N MET A 20 7.70 4.90 20.43
CA MET A 20 6.55 5.44 19.69
C MET A 20 5.56 4.33 19.33
N LEU A 21 6.04 3.19 18.84
CA LEU A 21 5.20 2.07 18.40
C LEU A 21 4.57 1.33 19.57
N GLN A 22 5.30 1.15 20.68
CA GLN A 22 4.76 0.57 21.90
C GLN A 22 3.64 1.43 22.52
N LEU A 23 3.76 2.77 22.49
CA LEU A 23 2.69 3.68 22.89
C LEU A 23 1.42 3.53 22.03
N LYS A 24 1.54 3.01 20.81
CA LYS A 24 0.42 2.67 19.93
C LYS A 24 -0.09 1.22 20.13
N GLY A 25 0.49 0.48 21.05
CA GLY A 25 0.06 -0.88 21.38
C GLY A 25 0.64 -1.96 20.46
N HIS A 26 1.72 -1.67 19.75
CA HIS A 26 2.42 -2.66 18.92
C HIS A 26 3.52 -3.36 19.71
N GLU A 27 3.83 -4.60 19.34
CA GLU A 27 5.04 -5.32 19.77
C GLU A 27 6.19 -4.98 18.83
N CYS A 28 7.38 -4.67 19.36
CA CYS A 28 8.54 -4.33 18.56
C CYS A 28 9.66 -5.35 18.77
N LEU A 29 10.16 -5.89 17.67
CA LEU A 29 11.36 -6.70 17.59
C LEU A 29 12.47 -5.84 16.98
N CYS A 30 13.66 -5.85 17.57
CA CYS A 30 14.82 -5.19 16.98
C CYS A 30 15.74 -6.24 16.39
N CYS A 31 16.14 -6.06 15.13
CA CYS A 31 17.08 -6.95 14.47
C CYS A 31 18.43 -6.93 15.19
N GLU A 32 18.96 -8.13 15.53
CA GLU A 32 20.22 -8.27 16.23
C GLU A 32 21.43 -8.29 15.29
N SER A 33 21.23 -8.79 14.05
CA SER A 33 22.29 -8.93 13.06
C SER A 33 21.81 -8.53 11.66
N PHE A 34 22.32 -7.41 11.15
CA PHE A 34 21.92 -6.89 9.84
C PHE A 34 22.25 -7.84 8.66
N THR A 35 23.33 -8.60 8.78
CA THR A 35 23.68 -9.62 7.78
C THR A 35 22.71 -10.80 7.76
N ASN A 36 21.97 -11.03 8.83
CA ASN A 36 20.97 -12.08 8.96
C ASN A 36 19.52 -11.52 9.00
N ALA A 37 19.33 -10.23 8.75
CA ALA A 37 18.04 -9.56 8.89
C ALA A 37 16.92 -10.22 8.07
N ALA A 38 17.22 -10.71 6.88
CA ALA A 38 16.25 -11.44 6.06
C ALA A 38 15.81 -12.76 6.72
N ALA A 39 16.75 -13.56 7.21
CA ALA A 39 16.44 -14.82 7.91
C ALA A 39 15.68 -14.57 9.22
N GLU A 40 16.05 -13.52 9.95
CA GLU A 40 15.36 -13.10 11.18
C GLU A 40 13.91 -12.66 10.89
N ALA A 41 13.69 -11.88 9.82
CA ALA A 41 12.37 -11.49 9.36
C ALA A 41 11.49 -12.69 9.02
N LEU A 42 12.03 -13.68 8.31
CA LEU A 42 11.30 -14.90 7.94
C LEU A 42 10.98 -15.78 9.15
N THR A 43 11.90 -15.86 10.13
CA THR A 43 11.73 -16.68 11.32
C THR A 43 10.74 -16.06 12.33
N THR A 44 10.83 -14.75 12.53
CA THR A 44 9.97 -14.03 13.49
C THR A 44 8.58 -13.76 12.96
N ALA A 45 8.38 -13.86 11.63
CA ALA A 45 7.12 -13.62 10.92
C ALA A 45 6.40 -12.35 11.42
N PRO A 46 7.02 -11.16 11.31
CA PRO A 46 6.40 -9.91 11.74
C PRO A 46 5.24 -9.52 10.83
N ASP A 47 4.35 -8.68 11.34
CA ASP A 47 3.23 -8.13 10.55
C ASP A 47 3.68 -6.97 9.64
N CYS A 48 4.81 -6.32 9.94
CA CYS A 48 5.43 -5.27 9.12
C CYS A 48 6.91 -5.12 9.50
N ILE A 49 7.73 -4.70 8.54
CA ILE A 49 9.17 -4.45 8.71
C ILE A 49 9.46 -2.98 8.44
N LEU A 50 10.19 -2.35 9.37
CA LEU A 50 10.82 -1.04 9.16
C LEU A 50 12.29 -1.29 8.87
N LEU A 51 12.75 -0.95 7.67
CA LEU A 51 14.08 -1.29 7.17
C LEU A 51 14.87 -0.06 6.79
N ASP A 52 15.98 0.20 7.47
CA ASP A 52 16.96 1.16 6.98
C ASP A 52 17.75 0.59 5.79
N LEU A 53 18.06 1.45 4.84
CA LEU A 53 18.92 1.09 3.69
C LEU A 53 20.40 1.18 4.03
N SER A 54 20.77 2.08 4.95
CA SER A 54 22.16 2.41 5.28
C SER A 54 22.63 1.65 6.50
N LEU A 55 22.83 0.35 6.37
CA LEU A 55 23.22 -0.53 7.46
C LEU A 55 24.73 -0.89 7.40
N PRO A 56 25.44 -0.94 8.53
CA PRO A 56 26.84 -1.34 8.54
C PRO A 56 27.00 -2.82 8.17
N GLY A 57 27.76 -3.08 7.10
CA GLY A 57 28.07 -4.44 6.63
C GLY A 57 26.92 -5.15 5.92
N ALA A 58 25.83 -4.45 5.61
CA ALA A 58 24.69 -4.99 4.87
C ALA A 58 24.07 -3.92 3.96
N TYR A 59 23.42 -4.34 2.90
CA TYR A 59 22.69 -3.45 1.97
C TYR A 59 21.19 -3.67 2.13
N GLY A 60 20.47 -2.64 2.59
CA GLY A 60 19.03 -2.72 2.84
C GLY A 60 18.22 -3.18 1.61
N HIS A 61 18.61 -2.79 0.40
CA HIS A 61 17.98 -3.26 -0.84
C HIS A 61 18.13 -4.78 -1.04
N GLU A 62 19.28 -5.37 -0.68
CA GLU A 62 19.49 -6.83 -0.77
C GLU A 62 18.66 -7.56 0.28
N ILE A 63 18.57 -7.02 1.50
CA ILE A 63 17.70 -7.53 2.56
C ILE A 63 16.23 -7.51 2.10
N CYS A 64 15.77 -6.38 1.57
CA CYS A 64 14.42 -6.24 1.05
C CYS A 64 14.12 -7.29 -0.04
N ARG A 65 15.03 -7.44 -1.01
CA ARG A 65 14.91 -8.43 -2.09
C ARG A 65 14.85 -9.86 -1.56
N ALA A 66 15.73 -10.20 -0.61
CA ALA A 66 15.79 -11.55 -0.02
C ALA A 66 14.49 -11.88 0.74
N ILE A 67 13.96 -10.95 1.54
CA ILE A 67 12.68 -11.13 2.21
C ILE A 67 11.56 -11.33 1.19
N ARG A 68 11.52 -10.50 0.13
CA ARG A 68 10.44 -10.54 -0.86
C ARG A 68 10.40 -11.81 -1.70
N GLN A 69 11.52 -12.53 -1.83
CA GLN A 69 11.55 -13.83 -2.50
C GLN A 69 10.75 -14.91 -1.74
N GLU A 70 10.60 -14.79 -0.43
CA GLU A 70 9.99 -15.81 0.42
C GLU A 70 8.77 -15.31 1.21
N SER A 71 8.52 -13.98 1.25
CA SER A 71 7.45 -13.38 2.06
C SER A 71 6.84 -12.14 1.40
N ASN A 72 5.53 -11.99 1.59
CA ASN A 72 4.77 -10.79 1.22
C ASN A 72 4.54 -9.84 2.41
N VAL A 73 5.32 -10.00 3.51
CA VAL A 73 5.24 -9.09 4.66
C VAL A 73 5.49 -7.65 4.20
N PRO A 74 4.69 -6.67 4.64
CA PRO A 74 4.91 -5.27 4.30
C PRO A 74 6.27 -4.78 4.77
N ILE A 75 7.00 -4.11 3.86
CA ILE A 75 8.31 -3.52 4.13
C ILE A 75 8.20 -2.02 3.88
N ILE A 76 8.42 -1.23 4.93
CA ILE A 76 8.55 0.23 4.85
C ILE A 76 10.04 0.56 4.97
N VAL A 77 10.59 1.12 3.91
CA VAL A 77 11.99 1.56 3.88
C VAL A 77 12.13 2.91 4.57
N LEU A 78 13.10 3.02 5.47
CA LEU A 78 13.52 4.26 6.10
C LEU A 78 14.91 4.65 5.57
N THR A 79 15.10 5.85 5.04
CA THR A 79 16.36 6.23 4.43
C THR A 79 16.70 7.69 4.65
N SER A 80 18.01 7.99 4.68
CA SER A 80 18.52 9.37 4.72
C SER A 80 18.64 10.00 3.33
N SER A 81 18.42 9.23 2.27
CA SER A 81 18.47 9.72 0.89
C SER A 81 17.09 10.24 0.47
N ASP A 82 17.09 11.46 -0.10
CA ASP A 82 15.95 12.08 -0.77
C ASP A 82 16.04 11.92 -2.32
N SER A 83 16.91 11.02 -2.78
CA SER A 83 17.12 10.73 -4.18
C SER A 83 15.93 9.95 -4.76
N GLU A 84 15.31 10.48 -5.83
CA GLU A 84 14.30 9.76 -6.61
C GLU A 84 14.80 8.38 -7.08
N PHE A 85 16.11 8.26 -7.33
CA PHE A 85 16.72 6.99 -7.73
C PHE A 85 16.62 5.93 -6.62
N ASP A 86 16.89 6.28 -5.35
CA ASP A 86 16.80 5.36 -4.23
C ASP A 86 15.35 4.98 -3.91
N GLU A 87 14.42 5.92 -4.10
CA GLU A 87 12.98 5.65 -4.00
C GLU A 87 12.54 4.62 -5.05
N VAL A 88 12.82 4.88 -6.33
CA VAL A 88 12.50 3.96 -7.44
C VAL A 88 13.18 2.61 -7.26
N MET A 89 14.45 2.59 -6.83
CA MET A 89 15.17 1.34 -6.55
C MET A 89 14.52 0.55 -5.42
N SER A 90 14.12 1.21 -4.32
CA SER A 90 13.46 0.55 -3.20
C SER A 90 12.13 -0.08 -3.60
N MET A 91 11.33 0.60 -4.39
CA MET A 91 10.06 0.07 -4.91
C MET A 91 10.29 -1.10 -5.89
N ASN A 92 11.31 -1.02 -6.74
CA ASN A 92 11.64 -2.10 -7.69
C ASN A 92 12.15 -3.37 -7.00
N VAL A 93 12.80 -3.27 -5.83
CA VAL A 93 13.24 -4.45 -5.06
C VAL A 93 12.14 -5.02 -4.16
N GLY A 94 10.96 -4.41 -4.14
CA GLY A 94 9.77 -4.94 -3.50
C GLY A 94 9.40 -4.30 -2.16
N ALA A 95 9.87 -3.08 -1.86
CA ALA A 95 9.35 -2.30 -0.74
C ALA A 95 7.89 -1.88 -1.02
N ASP A 96 7.07 -1.82 0.04
CA ASP A 96 5.66 -1.39 -0.06
C ASP A 96 5.51 0.11 0.13
N ASP A 97 6.45 0.73 0.83
CA ASP A 97 6.47 2.16 1.10
C ASP A 97 7.89 2.65 1.39
N TYR A 98 8.07 3.97 1.33
CA TYR A 98 9.35 4.65 1.45
C TYR A 98 9.20 5.92 2.27
N VAL A 99 10.07 6.14 3.24
CA VAL A 99 10.03 7.28 4.16
C VAL A 99 11.42 7.89 4.31
N VAL A 100 11.55 9.15 3.92
CA VAL A 100 12.81 9.91 4.06
C VAL A 100 13.00 10.39 5.50
N LYS A 101 14.19 10.21 6.04
CA LYS A 101 14.63 10.76 7.33
C LYS A 101 15.11 12.22 7.13
N PRO A 102 14.79 13.17 8.02
CA PRO A 102 13.95 13.03 9.22
C PRO A 102 12.45 13.05 8.88
N TYR A 103 11.71 12.11 9.42
CA TYR A 103 10.27 11.99 9.21
C TYR A 103 9.45 12.52 10.39
N ARG A 104 8.22 12.91 10.11
CA ARG A 104 7.23 13.24 11.14
C ARG A 104 6.63 11.96 11.71
N PRO A 105 6.60 11.76 13.05
CA PRO A 105 6.04 10.55 13.66
C PRO A 105 4.62 10.19 13.17
N ALA A 106 3.76 11.19 13.03
CA ALA A 106 2.39 10.98 12.55
C ALA A 106 2.33 10.42 11.12
N VAL A 107 3.25 10.84 10.24
CA VAL A 107 3.33 10.35 8.86
C VAL A 107 3.77 8.89 8.83
N LEU A 108 4.83 8.54 9.59
CA LEU A 108 5.30 7.15 9.67
C LEU A 108 4.22 6.23 10.26
N LEU A 109 3.54 6.65 11.34
CA LEU A 109 2.45 5.88 11.93
C LEU A 109 1.30 5.63 10.94
N ALA A 110 0.88 6.65 10.17
CA ALA A 110 -0.16 6.48 9.16
C ALA A 110 0.24 5.48 8.06
N ARG A 111 1.53 5.47 7.66
CA ARG A 111 2.06 4.50 6.68
C ARG A 111 2.11 3.08 7.26
N ILE A 112 2.51 2.93 8.52
CA ILE A 112 2.49 1.63 9.22
C ILE A 112 1.04 1.11 9.34
N ASP A 113 0.09 1.95 9.77
CA ASP A 113 -1.32 1.56 9.87
C ASP A 113 -1.87 1.09 8.51
N ARG A 114 -1.51 1.79 7.42
CA ARG A 114 -1.86 1.40 6.06
C ARG A 114 -1.22 0.06 5.65
N ALA A 115 0.06 -0.14 5.97
CA ALA A 115 0.77 -1.38 5.66
C ALA A 115 0.17 -2.57 6.42
N LEU A 116 -0.13 -2.39 7.72
CA LEU A 116 -0.75 -3.41 8.57
C LEU A 116 -2.19 -3.74 8.14
N ALA A 117 -2.96 -2.75 7.68
CA ALA A 117 -4.28 -2.99 7.13
C ALA A 117 -4.23 -3.88 5.87
N ARG A 118 -3.14 -3.81 5.09
CA ARG A 118 -2.89 -4.67 3.93
C ARG A 118 -2.42 -6.07 4.31
N SER A 119 -1.64 -6.22 5.40
CA SER A 119 -1.06 -7.50 5.83
C SER A 119 -1.97 -8.29 6.79
N GLY A 120 -2.87 -7.63 7.51
CA GLY A 120 -3.86 -8.25 8.42
C GLY A 120 -4.91 -9.10 7.71
N SER A 121 -4.80 -9.28 6.42
CA SER A 121 -5.67 -10.14 5.60
C SER A 121 -5.20 -11.60 5.51
N ALA A 122 -4.95 -12.25 6.65
CA ALA A 122 -5.36 -13.66 6.82
C ALA A 122 -6.90 -13.78 6.89
N ASP A 123 -7.62 -12.65 6.87
CA ASP A 123 -9.03 -12.49 6.56
C ASP A 123 -9.14 -12.01 5.10
N SER A 124 -9.35 -12.93 4.20
CA SER A 124 -9.72 -12.70 2.79
C SER A 124 -11.01 -11.86 2.62
N GLU A 125 -11.59 -11.36 3.69
CA GLU A 125 -12.77 -10.50 3.70
C GLU A 125 -12.44 -8.99 3.83
N ARG A 126 -11.31 -8.60 4.43
CA ARG A 126 -11.02 -7.17 4.69
C ARG A 126 -10.40 -6.40 3.52
N GLY A 127 -9.81 -7.09 2.55
CA GLY A 127 -9.33 -6.48 1.29
C GLY A 127 -10.33 -6.58 0.15
N ARG A 128 -11.47 -7.23 0.40
CA ARG A 128 -12.49 -7.50 -0.60
C ARG A 128 -13.69 -6.59 -0.37
N ILE A 129 -13.98 -5.76 -1.37
CA ILE A 129 -15.15 -4.90 -1.37
C ILE A 129 -16.14 -5.50 -2.35
N GLU A 130 -17.37 -5.73 -1.92
CA GLU A 130 -18.42 -6.26 -2.78
C GLU A 130 -19.57 -5.28 -2.91
N HIS A 131 -19.98 -5.03 -4.16
CA HIS A 131 -21.17 -4.22 -4.45
C HIS A 131 -21.77 -4.61 -5.81
N GLY A 132 -23.09 -4.78 -5.87
CA GLY A 132 -23.78 -5.10 -7.12
C GLY A 132 -23.32 -6.41 -7.79
N GLY A 133 -22.77 -7.37 -7.02
CA GLY A 133 -22.20 -8.61 -7.53
C GLY A 133 -20.78 -8.47 -8.08
N VAL A 134 -20.21 -7.26 -8.05
CA VAL A 134 -18.82 -6.99 -8.38
C VAL A 134 -18.00 -7.13 -7.09
N SER A 135 -16.89 -7.85 -7.16
CA SER A 135 -15.96 -8.01 -6.05
C SER A 135 -14.60 -7.47 -6.44
N LEU A 136 -14.09 -6.54 -5.66
CA LEU A 136 -12.75 -5.95 -5.79
C LEU A 136 -11.83 -6.56 -4.74
N ASP A 137 -10.76 -7.20 -5.18
CA ASP A 137 -9.66 -7.66 -4.32
C ASP A 137 -8.53 -6.62 -4.37
N SER A 138 -8.43 -5.81 -3.32
CA SER A 138 -7.42 -4.75 -3.23
C SER A 138 -6.00 -5.27 -3.05
N VAL A 139 -5.83 -6.50 -2.58
CA VAL A 139 -4.52 -7.13 -2.37
C VAL A 139 -3.95 -7.63 -3.69
N ARG A 140 -4.81 -8.26 -4.51
CA ARG A 140 -4.42 -8.82 -5.81
C ARG A 140 -4.53 -7.82 -6.94
N ALA A 141 -5.08 -6.63 -6.69
CA ALA A 141 -5.44 -5.65 -7.71
C ALA A 141 -6.34 -6.26 -8.79
N GLU A 142 -7.30 -7.09 -8.40
CA GLU A 142 -8.22 -7.79 -9.30
C GLU A 142 -9.67 -7.38 -9.04
N VAL A 143 -10.43 -7.22 -10.10
CA VAL A 143 -11.89 -7.15 -10.05
C VAL A 143 -12.47 -8.46 -10.58
N SER A 144 -13.49 -8.97 -9.91
CA SER A 144 -14.22 -10.16 -10.34
C SER A 144 -15.72 -9.90 -10.40
N TYR A 145 -16.35 -10.48 -11.39
CA TYR A 145 -17.80 -10.48 -11.58
C TYR A 145 -18.23 -11.84 -12.14
N ARG A 146 -19.08 -12.56 -11.42
CA ARG A 146 -19.41 -13.97 -11.71
C ARG A 146 -18.13 -14.81 -11.78
N ASP A 147 -17.87 -15.48 -12.91
CA ASP A 147 -16.72 -16.38 -13.10
C ASP A 147 -15.52 -15.71 -13.78
N LYS A 148 -15.59 -14.41 -14.07
CA LYS A 148 -14.52 -13.66 -14.75
C LYS A 148 -13.73 -12.82 -13.76
N ARG A 149 -12.41 -12.73 -13.99
CA ARG A 149 -11.48 -11.89 -13.25
C ARG A 149 -10.65 -11.07 -14.22
N VAL A 150 -10.36 -9.84 -13.84
CA VAL A 150 -9.52 -8.91 -14.62
C VAL A 150 -8.62 -8.18 -13.66
N GLU A 151 -7.32 -8.14 -13.98
CA GLU A 151 -6.31 -7.38 -13.24
C GLU A 151 -6.49 -5.89 -13.54
N LEU A 152 -6.36 -5.06 -12.50
CA LEU A 152 -6.47 -3.62 -12.57
C LEU A 152 -5.10 -2.95 -12.40
N SER A 153 -4.85 -1.90 -13.17
CA SER A 153 -3.74 -1.02 -12.89
C SER A 153 -3.93 -0.30 -11.54
N ARG A 154 -2.84 0.24 -10.97
CA ARG A 154 -2.87 0.95 -9.68
C ARG A 154 -3.96 2.04 -9.63
N ASN A 155 -4.05 2.86 -10.67
CA ASN A 155 -5.04 3.95 -10.71
C ASN A 155 -6.48 3.43 -10.86
N GLU A 156 -6.71 2.40 -11.66
CA GLU A 156 -8.02 1.76 -11.80
C GLU A 156 -8.47 1.14 -10.48
N LEU A 157 -7.57 0.45 -9.78
CA LEU A 157 -7.83 -0.12 -8.46
C LEU A 157 -8.24 0.95 -7.45
N LEU A 158 -7.47 2.05 -7.36
CA LEU A 158 -7.73 3.13 -6.40
C LEU A 158 -9.06 3.81 -6.68
N ILE A 159 -9.34 4.15 -7.95
CA ILE A 159 -10.61 4.76 -8.36
C ILE A 159 -11.77 3.83 -8.02
N LEU A 160 -11.69 2.55 -8.40
CA LEU A 160 -12.77 1.58 -8.15
C LEU A 160 -13.00 1.39 -6.65
N ARG A 161 -11.93 1.30 -5.85
CA ARG A 161 -12.02 1.19 -4.40
C ARG A 161 -12.78 2.35 -3.78
N ILE A 162 -12.37 3.59 -4.09
CA ILE A 162 -13.02 4.81 -3.54
C ILE A 162 -14.51 4.83 -3.90
N LEU A 163 -14.83 4.51 -5.15
CA LEU A 163 -16.22 4.51 -5.62
C LEU A 163 -17.05 3.40 -4.97
N MET A 164 -16.50 2.20 -4.76
CA MET A 164 -17.21 1.09 -4.12
C MET A 164 -17.35 1.27 -2.61
N GLU A 165 -16.34 1.82 -1.92
CA GLU A 165 -16.41 2.18 -0.49
C GLU A 165 -17.52 3.21 -0.21
N ASN A 166 -17.82 4.04 -1.22
CA ASN A 166 -18.86 5.08 -1.16
C ASN A 166 -20.05 4.79 -2.11
N ALA A 167 -20.36 3.50 -2.31
CA ALA A 167 -21.42 3.10 -3.23
C ALA A 167 -22.75 3.81 -2.94
N GLY A 168 -23.42 4.26 -3.98
CA GLY A 168 -24.66 5.05 -3.90
C GLY A 168 -24.44 6.55 -3.70
N SER A 169 -23.23 6.99 -3.32
CA SER A 169 -22.89 8.41 -3.17
C SER A 169 -22.15 8.94 -4.40
N ILE A 170 -22.34 10.21 -4.71
CA ILE A 170 -21.60 10.87 -5.79
C ILE A 170 -20.27 11.35 -5.21
N ILE A 171 -19.16 10.85 -5.77
CA ILE A 171 -17.80 11.32 -5.44
C ILE A 171 -17.40 12.34 -6.49
N SER A 172 -17.05 13.54 -6.05
CA SER A 172 -16.65 14.61 -6.96
C SER A 172 -15.30 14.31 -7.62
N ARG A 173 -15.03 14.99 -8.73
CA ARG A 173 -13.74 14.86 -9.43
C ARG A 173 -12.58 15.34 -8.54
N SER A 174 -12.77 16.41 -7.77
CA SER A 174 -11.78 16.93 -6.84
C SER A 174 -11.47 15.92 -5.73
N GLU A 175 -12.49 15.33 -5.10
CA GLU A 175 -12.30 14.30 -4.08
C GLU A 175 -11.52 13.08 -4.63
N LEU A 176 -11.86 12.60 -5.83
CA LEU A 176 -11.11 11.52 -6.46
C LEU A 176 -9.66 11.90 -6.75
N MET A 177 -9.42 13.12 -7.22
CA MET A 177 -8.05 13.61 -7.47
C MET A 177 -7.26 13.76 -6.18
N ASP A 178 -7.85 14.32 -5.13
CA ASP A 178 -7.20 14.50 -3.83
C ASP A 178 -6.80 13.16 -3.22
N GLU A 179 -7.67 12.15 -3.28
CA GLU A 179 -7.36 10.78 -2.81
C GLU A 179 -6.28 10.10 -3.67
N LEU A 180 -6.28 10.31 -4.99
CA LEU A 180 -5.24 9.81 -5.87
C LEU A 180 -3.89 10.51 -5.63
N TRP A 181 -3.89 11.81 -5.36
CA TRP A 181 -2.67 12.57 -5.05
C TRP A 181 -2.03 12.17 -3.71
N GLN A 182 -2.84 11.81 -2.71
CA GLN A 182 -2.31 11.26 -1.46
C GLN A 182 -1.53 9.95 -1.65
N THR A 183 -1.68 9.31 -2.80
CA THR A 183 -1.00 8.05 -3.17
C THR A 183 0.12 8.22 -4.20
N ASP A 184 0.69 9.44 -4.35
CA ASP A 184 1.74 9.82 -5.33
C ASP A 184 1.33 9.63 -6.82
N ALA A 185 0.06 9.42 -7.11
CA ALA A 185 -0.44 9.39 -8.48
C ALA A 185 -0.72 10.82 -8.96
N PHE A 186 0.21 11.42 -9.72
CA PHE A 186 -0.03 12.73 -10.34
C PHE A 186 -1.14 12.61 -11.38
N VAL A 187 -2.36 12.96 -11.00
CA VAL A 187 -3.57 12.83 -11.83
C VAL A 187 -4.19 14.22 -12.03
N ASP A 188 -4.07 14.76 -13.22
CA ASP A 188 -4.83 15.94 -13.63
C ASP A 188 -6.26 15.54 -14.07
N ASP A 189 -7.11 16.53 -14.33
CA ASP A 189 -8.52 16.31 -14.69
C ASP A 189 -8.70 15.49 -15.99
N ASN A 190 -7.79 15.62 -16.95
CA ASN A 190 -7.77 14.84 -18.19
C ASN A 190 -7.34 13.40 -17.91
N THR A 191 -6.32 13.22 -17.10
CA THR A 191 -5.81 11.91 -16.67
C THR A 191 -6.86 11.12 -15.88
N LEU A 192 -7.62 11.78 -14.99
CA LEU A 192 -8.75 11.15 -14.29
C LEU A 192 -9.78 10.59 -15.29
N THR A 193 -10.17 11.40 -16.28
CA THR A 193 -11.13 10.96 -17.30
C THR A 193 -10.63 9.75 -18.08
N VAL A 194 -9.34 9.74 -18.44
CA VAL A 194 -8.71 8.59 -19.15
C VAL A 194 -8.72 7.34 -18.26
N ASN A 195 -8.36 7.47 -16.98
CA ASN A 195 -8.33 6.34 -16.07
C ASN A 195 -9.72 5.78 -15.77
N VAL A 196 -10.75 6.63 -15.62
CA VAL A 196 -12.14 6.16 -15.47
C VAL A 196 -12.62 5.42 -16.73
N ASN A 197 -12.24 5.89 -17.93
CA ASN A 197 -12.60 5.20 -19.16
C ASN A 197 -11.85 3.86 -19.33
N ARG A 198 -10.60 3.77 -18.87
CA ARG A 198 -9.84 2.50 -18.84
C ARG A 198 -10.49 1.54 -17.85
N LEU A 199 -10.80 1.99 -16.65
CA LEU A 199 -11.49 1.19 -15.64
C LEU A 199 -12.81 0.63 -16.17
N ARG A 200 -13.64 1.42 -16.86
CA ARG A 200 -14.87 0.93 -17.47
C ARG A 200 -14.61 -0.21 -18.47
N ARG A 201 -13.57 -0.12 -19.29
CA ARG A 201 -13.18 -1.20 -20.22
C ARG A 201 -12.72 -2.45 -19.47
N SER A 202 -11.96 -2.31 -18.39
CA SER A 202 -11.55 -3.43 -17.54
C SER A 202 -12.77 -4.11 -16.91
N LEU A 203 -13.74 -3.33 -16.41
CA LEU A 203 -15.02 -3.82 -15.88
C LEU A 203 -15.87 -4.52 -16.95
N GLU A 204 -15.99 -3.95 -18.16
CA GLU A 204 -16.66 -4.56 -19.30
C GLU A 204 -16.02 -5.91 -19.66
N SER A 205 -14.69 -6.00 -19.66
CA SER A 205 -13.95 -7.25 -19.91
C SER A 205 -14.26 -8.32 -18.85
N ALA A 206 -14.49 -7.90 -17.61
CA ALA A 206 -14.96 -8.76 -16.52
C ALA A 206 -16.47 -9.10 -16.65
N GLY A 207 -17.20 -8.46 -17.57
CA GLY A 207 -18.63 -8.66 -17.79
C GLY A 207 -19.52 -7.86 -16.85
N VAL A 208 -18.98 -6.85 -16.17
CA VAL A 208 -19.74 -5.92 -15.32
C VAL A 208 -20.63 -5.04 -16.20
N PRO A 209 -21.88 -4.76 -15.80
CA PRO A 209 -22.77 -3.89 -16.56
C PRO A 209 -22.22 -2.47 -16.75
N ASP A 210 -22.47 -1.88 -17.92
CA ASP A 210 -21.95 -0.56 -18.31
C ASP A 210 -22.42 0.59 -17.40
N ASP A 211 -23.55 0.42 -16.71
CA ASP A 211 -24.13 1.40 -15.80
C ASP A 211 -23.59 1.27 -14.35
N PHE A 212 -22.70 0.34 -14.09
CA PHE A 212 -22.09 0.15 -12.77
C PHE A 212 -21.37 1.42 -12.30
N ILE A 213 -20.59 2.07 -13.18
CA ILE A 213 -19.99 3.39 -12.89
C ILE A 213 -20.69 4.44 -13.74
N THR A 214 -21.51 5.28 -13.12
CA THR A 214 -22.27 6.34 -13.79
C THR A 214 -21.61 7.70 -13.60
N THR A 215 -21.50 8.47 -14.68
CA THR A 215 -21.07 9.87 -14.63
C THR A 215 -22.26 10.78 -14.33
N ARG A 216 -22.19 11.58 -13.30
CA ARG A 216 -23.09 12.68 -12.99
C ARG A 216 -22.47 13.99 -13.48
N ARG A 217 -22.94 14.48 -14.64
CA ARG A 217 -22.38 15.69 -15.29
C ARG A 217 -22.27 16.84 -14.32
N GLY A 218 -21.07 17.44 -14.22
CA GLY A 218 -20.76 18.56 -13.33
C GLY A 218 -20.65 18.20 -11.84
N LEU A 219 -20.92 16.94 -11.45
CA LEU A 219 -20.88 16.52 -10.04
C LEU A 219 -19.78 15.48 -9.78
N GLY A 220 -19.61 14.48 -10.64
CA GLY A 220 -18.62 13.44 -10.42
C GLY A 220 -19.06 12.05 -10.91
N TYR A 221 -18.66 11.02 -10.16
CA TYR A 221 -18.93 9.61 -10.48
C TYR A 221 -19.64 8.92 -9.31
N VAL A 222 -20.42 7.88 -9.64
CA VAL A 222 -21.14 7.07 -8.65
C VAL A 222 -21.18 5.62 -9.10
N VAL A 223 -20.98 4.68 -8.18
CA VAL A 223 -21.27 3.25 -8.32
C VAL A 223 -22.69 2.99 -7.85
N ARG A 224 -23.46 2.23 -8.65
CA ARG A 224 -24.87 1.88 -8.38
C ARG A 224 -25.01 0.47 -7.85
#